data_da41d0a1ac9b4b6c3448c79f0e5bd545
#
_entry.id   da41d0a1ac9b4b6c3448c79f0e5bd545
#
_cell.length_a   1.000
_cell.length_b   1.000
_cell.length_c   1.000
_cell.angle_alpha   90.00
_cell.angle_beta   90.00
_cell.angle_gamma   90.00
#
_symmetry.space_group_name_H-M   'P 1'
#
loop_
_entity.id
_entity.type
_entity.pdbx_description
1 polymer ?
#
loop_
_entity_poly.entity_id
_entity_poly.type
_entity_poly.pdbx_seq_one_letter_code
_entity_poly.pdbx_strand_id
1 'polypeptide(L)'
;MNRGRQIRISVSAAVLSALLVYGVYMLQMRQIRLTETTEVVVPKQFVPAGTSLGREMLTKLRLPSGAVTDEMIVAMDDADGLESSVPLGGGEPLLRWKLDKFRLLPRVGEATFQVPRDYVKSVSSGIRAGDRAIVYLSAEGGASRRLFAEPVVVAAVKTASNQEIDNPKSSNLLSMAEGDKERMYASRRDANGSIDAVNLNLTEAQWLELDTACKDGKSKLIVAFDASSFESGEASGS
;
A
#
# COMPACT_ATOMS: atom_id res chain seq x y z
N MET A 1 3.35 -38.27 -71.51
CA MET A 1 2.97 -37.36 -70.38
C MET A 1 4.25 -36.78 -69.78
N ASN A 2 4.46 -35.45 -69.88
CA ASN A 2 5.79 -34.84 -69.63
C ASN A 2 6.19 -34.93 -68.13
N ARG A 3 7.27 -35.68 -67.82
CA ARG A 3 7.86 -35.82 -66.47
C ARG A 3 8.03 -34.46 -65.77
N GLY A 4 8.43 -33.40 -66.52
CA GLY A 4 8.61 -32.05 -65.95
C GLY A 4 7.30 -31.40 -65.45
N ARG A 5 6.11 -31.75 -66.03
CA ARG A 5 4.82 -31.21 -65.58
C ARG A 5 4.36 -31.91 -64.29
N GLN A 6 4.64 -33.21 -64.15
CA GLN A 6 4.32 -33.96 -62.96
C GLN A 6 5.17 -33.51 -61.75
N ILE A 7 6.46 -33.26 -61.97
CA ILE A 7 7.36 -32.72 -60.95
C ILE A 7 6.89 -31.36 -60.45
N ARG A 8 6.49 -30.44 -61.34
CA ARG A 8 5.98 -29.10 -60.98
C ARG A 8 4.69 -29.21 -60.16
N ILE A 9 3.77 -30.10 -60.52
CA ILE A 9 2.50 -30.33 -59.80
C ILE A 9 2.81 -30.89 -58.41
N SER A 10 3.72 -31.88 -58.28
CA SER A 10 4.09 -32.48 -57.01
C SER A 10 4.77 -31.47 -56.06
N VAL A 11 5.68 -30.61 -56.62
CA VAL A 11 6.32 -29.52 -55.86
C VAL A 11 5.29 -28.47 -55.37
N SER A 12 4.39 -28.06 -56.27
CA SER A 12 3.31 -27.12 -55.91
C SER A 12 2.38 -27.68 -54.85
N ALA A 13 2.04 -28.95 -54.94
CA ALA A 13 1.19 -29.64 -53.93
C ALA A 13 1.93 -29.74 -52.57
N ALA A 14 3.23 -30.02 -52.59
CA ALA A 14 4.05 -30.09 -51.35
C ALA A 14 4.14 -28.69 -50.67
N VAL A 15 4.39 -27.65 -51.44
CA VAL A 15 4.44 -26.26 -50.93
C VAL A 15 3.07 -25.84 -50.38
N LEU A 16 1.97 -26.15 -51.09
CA LEU A 16 0.64 -25.84 -50.60
C LEU A 16 0.29 -26.56 -49.29
N SER A 17 0.65 -27.84 -49.20
CA SER A 17 0.48 -28.63 -47.96
C SER A 17 1.30 -28.08 -46.78
N ALA A 18 2.56 -27.67 -47.03
CA ALA A 18 3.39 -27.05 -46.01
C ALA A 18 2.81 -25.71 -45.53
N LEU A 19 2.31 -24.88 -46.43
CA LEU A 19 1.62 -23.62 -46.08
C LEU A 19 0.34 -23.85 -45.28
N LEU A 20 -0.42 -24.90 -45.61
CA LEU A 20 -1.65 -25.26 -44.89
C LEU A 20 -1.38 -25.75 -43.49
N VAL A 21 -0.38 -26.62 -43.34
CA VAL A 21 0.07 -27.10 -42.02
C VAL A 21 0.60 -25.95 -41.17
N TYR A 22 1.41 -25.05 -41.77
CA TYR A 22 1.90 -23.88 -41.08
C TYR A 22 0.77 -22.94 -40.65
N GLY A 23 -0.23 -22.72 -41.53
CA GLY A 23 -1.40 -21.91 -41.19
C GLY A 23 -2.22 -22.48 -40.05
N VAL A 24 -2.47 -23.80 -40.05
CA VAL A 24 -3.18 -24.50 -38.96
C VAL A 24 -2.37 -24.42 -37.65
N TYR A 25 -1.04 -24.62 -37.73
CA TYR A 25 -0.17 -24.50 -36.56
C TYR A 25 -0.22 -23.08 -35.95
N MET A 26 -0.16 -22.04 -36.79
CA MET A 26 -0.27 -20.65 -36.33
C MET A 26 -1.63 -20.33 -35.71
N LEU A 27 -2.72 -20.88 -36.25
CA LEU A 27 -4.06 -20.75 -35.67
C LEU A 27 -4.17 -21.45 -34.31
N GLN A 28 -3.63 -22.66 -34.19
CA GLN A 28 -3.58 -23.38 -32.91
C GLN A 28 -2.74 -22.68 -31.84
N MET A 29 -1.56 -22.15 -32.23
CA MET A 29 -0.74 -21.36 -31.34
C MET A 29 -1.45 -20.09 -30.86
N ARG A 30 -2.24 -19.42 -31.70
CA ARG A 30 -3.08 -18.31 -31.28
C ARG A 30 -4.15 -18.73 -30.29
N GLN A 31 -4.82 -19.84 -30.52
CA GLN A 31 -5.85 -20.37 -29.61
C GLN A 31 -5.26 -20.75 -28.25
N ILE A 32 -4.09 -21.40 -28.21
CA ILE A 32 -3.40 -21.76 -26.97
C ILE A 32 -3.07 -20.51 -26.15
N ARG A 33 -2.53 -19.45 -26.76
CA ARG A 33 -2.23 -18.18 -26.08
C ARG A 33 -3.49 -17.48 -25.53
N LEU A 34 -4.63 -17.65 -26.16
CA LEU A 34 -5.91 -17.10 -25.70
C LEU A 34 -6.56 -17.94 -24.59
N THR A 35 -6.14 -19.20 -24.43
CA THR A 35 -6.63 -20.11 -23.38
C THR A 35 -5.75 -20.09 -22.12
N GLU A 36 -4.53 -19.57 -22.19
CA GLU A 36 -3.71 -19.34 -20.99
C GLU A 36 -4.34 -18.24 -20.17
N THR A 37 -4.72 -18.56 -18.95
CA THR A 37 -5.28 -17.60 -17.99
C THR A 37 -4.38 -17.49 -16.79
N THR A 38 -4.24 -16.27 -16.29
CA THR A 38 -3.54 -15.93 -15.05
C THR A 38 -4.55 -15.48 -14.01
N GLU A 39 -4.39 -15.92 -12.78
CA GLU A 39 -5.22 -15.46 -11.67
C GLU A 39 -4.68 -14.13 -11.14
N VAL A 40 -5.54 -13.12 -11.07
CA VAL A 40 -5.26 -11.82 -10.47
C VAL A 40 -6.14 -11.61 -9.25
N VAL A 41 -5.68 -10.81 -8.29
CA VAL A 41 -6.42 -10.49 -7.08
C VAL A 41 -7.42 -9.37 -7.35
N VAL A 42 -8.66 -9.55 -6.90
CA VAL A 42 -9.75 -8.58 -7.04
C VAL A 42 -10.53 -8.47 -5.73
N PRO A 43 -11.13 -7.31 -5.40
CA PRO A 43 -12.07 -7.19 -4.29
C PRO A 43 -13.36 -7.95 -4.60
N LYS A 44 -13.94 -8.62 -3.59
CA LYS A 44 -15.26 -9.28 -3.72
C LYS A 44 -16.39 -8.29 -3.93
N GLN A 45 -16.27 -7.09 -3.36
CA GLN A 45 -17.25 -6.02 -3.40
C GLN A 45 -16.56 -4.66 -3.44
N PHE A 46 -17.33 -3.60 -3.58
CA PHE A 46 -16.81 -2.24 -3.54
C PHE A 46 -16.06 -1.96 -2.23
N VAL A 47 -14.86 -1.37 -2.34
CA VAL A 47 -14.00 -0.99 -1.21
C VAL A 47 -13.78 0.52 -1.26
N PRO A 48 -14.20 1.29 -0.24
CA PRO A 48 -13.91 2.72 -0.15
C PRO A 48 -12.40 2.99 -0.04
N ALA A 49 -11.97 4.18 -0.47
CA ALA A 49 -10.61 4.65 -0.21
C ALA A 49 -10.34 4.72 1.31
N GLY A 50 -9.10 4.45 1.71
CA GLY A 50 -8.71 4.42 3.11
C GLY A 50 -9.11 3.14 3.85
N THR A 51 -9.55 2.10 3.14
CA THR A 51 -9.90 0.81 3.75
C THR A 51 -8.71 -0.13 3.70
N SER A 52 -8.34 -0.72 4.85
CA SER A 52 -7.35 -1.79 4.91
C SER A 52 -7.93 -3.07 4.32
N LEU A 53 -7.19 -3.68 3.39
CA LEU A 53 -7.60 -4.89 2.69
C LEU A 53 -7.22 -6.12 3.52
N GLY A 54 -8.21 -6.91 3.89
CA GLY A 54 -8.01 -8.24 4.46
C GLY A 54 -8.29 -9.33 3.42
N ARG A 55 -7.71 -10.52 3.61
CA ARG A 55 -7.89 -11.68 2.70
C ARG A 55 -9.37 -12.04 2.49
N GLU A 56 -10.21 -11.84 3.50
CA GLU A 56 -11.65 -12.10 3.43
C GLU A 56 -12.38 -11.18 2.44
N MET A 57 -11.83 -10.00 2.17
CA MET A 57 -12.37 -9.03 1.20
C MET A 57 -11.92 -9.33 -0.23
N LEU A 58 -10.92 -10.20 -0.40
CA LEU A 58 -10.27 -10.47 -1.67
C LEU A 58 -10.69 -11.83 -2.24
N THR A 59 -10.60 -11.95 -3.57
CA THR A 59 -10.77 -13.20 -4.30
C THR A 59 -9.86 -13.18 -5.53
N LYS A 60 -9.76 -14.31 -6.22
CA LYS A 60 -9.01 -14.44 -7.47
C LYS A 60 -9.95 -14.43 -8.66
N LEU A 61 -9.59 -13.68 -9.69
CA LEU A 61 -10.25 -13.62 -10.98
C LEU A 61 -9.30 -14.14 -12.05
N ARG A 62 -9.79 -15.02 -12.93
CA ARG A 62 -9.01 -15.51 -14.08
C ARG A 62 -9.14 -14.55 -15.25
N LEU A 63 -8.02 -14.03 -15.71
CA LEU A 63 -7.93 -13.19 -16.91
C LEU A 63 -7.07 -13.89 -17.96
N PRO A 64 -7.34 -13.67 -19.27
CA PRO A 64 -6.41 -14.08 -20.32
C PRO A 64 -5.01 -13.51 -20.03
N SER A 65 -3.98 -14.35 -20.15
CA SER A 65 -2.60 -13.94 -19.79
C SER A 65 -2.12 -12.69 -20.54
N GLY A 66 -2.60 -12.49 -21.76
CA GLY A 66 -2.31 -11.28 -22.54
C GLY A 66 -2.99 -10.00 -22.05
N ALA A 67 -3.94 -10.09 -21.12
CA ALA A 67 -4.61 -8.94 -20.49
C ALA A 67 -4.01 -8.59 -19.12
N VAL A 68 -3.13 -9.44 -18.59
CA VAL A 68 -2.47 -9.21 -17.29
C VAL A 68 -1.26 -8.30 -17.49
N THR A 69 -1.19 -7.23 -16.73
CA THR A 69 -0.06 -6.29 -16.71
C THR A 69 0.80 -6.50 -15.47
N ASP A 70 2.06 -6.06 -15.51
CA ASP A 70 3.00 -6.17 -14.39
C ASP A 70 2.55 -5.39 -13.13
N GLU A 71 1.65 -4.40 -13.33
CA GLU A 71 1.04 -3.63 -12.26
C GLU A 71 -0.06 -4.39 -11.50
N MET A 72 -0.60 -5.47 -12.08
CA MET A 72 -1.65 -6.26 -11.44
C MET A 72 -1.09 -7.16 -10.36
N ILE A 73 -1.79 -7.22 -9.24
CA ILE A 73 -1.43 -8.09 -8.12
C ILE A 73 -1.96 -9.49 -8.38
N VAL A 74 -1.06 -10.48 -8.35
CA VAL A 74 -1.37 -11.89 -8.60
C VAL A 74 -1.37 -12.73 -7.31
N ALA A 75 -0.60 -12.33 -6.29
CA ALA A 75 -0.56 -12.99 -5.00
C ALA A 75 -1.41 -12.24 -3.97
N MET A 76 -2.24 -12.96 -3.20
CA MET A 76 -3.06 -12.33 -2.15
C MET A 76 -2.22 -11.69 -1.06
N ASP A 77 -1.05 -12.25 -0.76
CA ASP A 77 -0.13 -11.75 0.26
C ASP A 77 0.44 -10.37 -0.09
N ASP A 78 0.50 -10.04 -1.38
CA ASP A 78 0.96 -8.73 -1.87
C ASP A 78 -0.09 -7.61 -1.64
N ALA A 79 -1.34 -7.96 -1.37
CA ALA A 79 -2.43 -7.02 -1.13
C ALA A 79 -2.91 -7.04 0.33
N ASP A 80 -2.66 -8.13 1.05
CA ASP A 80 -3.12 -8.32 2.43
C ASP A 80 -2.46 -7.30 3.37
N GLY A 81 -3.28 -6.61 4.16
CA GLY A 81 -2.82 -5.57 5.09
C GLY A 81 -2.45 -4.23 4.43
N LEU A 82 -2.55 -4.10 3.09
CA LEU A 82 -2.40 -2.81 2.42
C LEU A 82 -3.70 -2.01 2.50
N GLU A 83 -3.58 -0.70 2.37
CA GLU A 83 -4.70 0.23 2.37
C GLU A 83 -5.00 0.71 0.95
N SER A 84 -6.27 0.81 0.60
CA SER A 84 -6.72 1.34 -0.68
C SER A 84 -6.55 2.86 -0.72
N SER A 85 -5.71 3.38 -1.62
CA SER A 85 -5.51 4.83 -1.83
C SER A 85 -6.65 5.48 -2.62
N VAL A 86 -7.45 4.67 -3.33
CA VAL A 86 -8.59 5.08 -4.16
C VAL A 86 -9.75 4.11 -3.98
N PRO A 87 -11.00 4.50 -4.27
CA PRO A 87 -12.11 3.55 -4.27
C PRO A 87 -11.85 2.41 -5.27
N LEU A 88 -12.12 1.15 -4.86
CA LEU A 88 -11.95 -0.05 -5.68
C LEU A 88 -13.30 -0.65 -6.01
N GLY A 89 -13.54 -0.95 -7.28
CA GLY A 89 -14.73 -1.65 -7.73
C GLY A 89 -14.71 -3.14 -7.36
N GLY A 90 -15.86 -3.73 -7.07
CA GLY A 90 -15.98 -5.19 -6.92
C GLY A 90 -15.60 -5.90 -8.21
N GLY A 91 -14.71 -6.90 -8.14
CA GLY A 91 -14.20 -7.60 -9.32
C GLY A 91 -13.16 -6.83 -10.16
N GLU A 92 -12.76 -5.65 -9.74
CA GLU A 92 -11.71 -4.87 -10.40
C GLU A 92 -10.33 -5.44 -10.07
N PRO A 93 -9.43 -5.70 -11.05
CA PRO A 93 -8.06 -6.12 -10.77
C PRO A 93 -7.31 -5.10 -9.91
N LEU A 94 -6.70 -5.57 -8.82
CA LEU A 94 -5.89 -4.72 -7.96
C LEU A 94 -4.59 -4.33 -8.66
N LEU A 95 -4.32 -3.03 -8.70
CA LEU A 95 -3.08 -2.46 -9.23
C LEU A 95 -2.20 -1.97 -8.08
N ARG A 96 -0.91 -2.22 -8.15
CA ARG A 96 0.06 -1.85 -7.08
C ARG A 96 -0.03 -0.38 -6.69
N TRP A 97 -0.17 0.53 -7.65
CA TRP A 97 -0.25 1.97 -7.39
C TRP A 97 -1.54 2.42 -6.69
N LYS A 98 -2.59 1.58 -6.66
CA LYS A 98 -3.86 1.84 -5.95
C LYS A 98 -3.79 1.48 -4.48
N LEU A 99 -2.74 0.79 -4.05
CA LEU A 99 -2.57 0.31 -2.70
C LEU A 99 -1.39 1.02 -2.03
N ASP A 100 -1.55 1.34 -0.77
CA ASP A 100 -0.52 1.96 0.04
C ASP A 100 -0.23 1.09 1.27
N LYS A 101 1.05 0.96 1.61
CA LYS A 101 1.50 0.27 2.81
C LYS A 101 1.36 1.14 4.06
N PHE A 102 1.32 2.46 3.87
CA PHE A 102 1.54 3.43 4.94
C PHE A 102 0.30 4.28 5.21
N ARG A 103 -0.87 3.87 5.14
CA ARG A 103 -2.09 4.58 5.58
C ARG A 103 -1.93 6.11 5.76
N LEU A 104 -1.38 6.80 4.75
CA LEU A 104 -1.17 8.25 4.81
C LEU A 104 -2.48 9.04 4.67
N LEU A 105 -3.45 8.43 3.98
CA LEU A 105 -4.75 9.06 3.78
C LEU A 105 -5.61 8.97 5.06
N PRO A 106 -6.28 10.06 5.45
CA PRO A 106 -7.27 10.01 6.51
C PRO A 106 -8.45 9.13 6.09
N ARG A 107 -8.96 8.34 7.02
CA ARG A 107 -10.17 7.50 6.82
C ARG A 107 -11.41 8.38 6.70
N VAL A 108 -12.51 7.76 6.27
CA VAL A 108 -13.83 8.42 6.33
C VAL A 108 -14.12 8.83 7.77
N GLY A 109 -14.35 10.12 7.98
CA GLY A 109 -14.56 10.72 9.31
C GLY A 109 -13.28 11.16 10.03
N GLU A 110 -12.11 10.98 9.42
CA GLU A 110 -10.84 11.54 9.86
C GLU A 110 -10.42 12.71 8.96
N ALA A 111 -9.58 13.59 9.50
CA ALA A 111 -8.85 14.62 8.76
C ALA A 111 -7.41 14.67 9.23
N THR A 112 -6.52 15.17 8.38
CA THR A 112 -5.12 15.37 8.74
C THR A 112 -4.95 16.72 9.44
N PHE A 113 -4.59 16.65 10.72
CA PHE A 113 -4.34 17.86 11.53
C PHE A 113 -2.85 18.02 11.79
N GLN A 114 -2.33 19.21 11.56
CA GLN A 114 -1.01 19.58 12.04
C GLN A 114 -1.09 19.91 13.53
N VAL A 115 -0.35 19.20 14.35
CA VAL A 115 -0.29 19.47 15.79
C VAL A 115 0.54 20.73 16.03
N PRO A 116 0.00 21.75 16.72
CA PRO A 116 0.74 22.95 17.06
C PRO A 116 2.02 22.61 17.87
N ARG A 117 3.10 23.31 17.57
CA ARG A 117 4.40 23.07 18.19
C ARG A 117 4.39 23.23 19.71
N ASP A 118 3.70 24.25 20.17
CA ASP A 118 3.53 24.57 21.59
C ASP A 118 2.74 23.51 22.36
N TYR A 119 1.96 22.68 21.65
CA TYR A 119 1.27 21.54 22.24
C TYR A 119 2.22 20.33 22.48
N VAL A 120 3.36 20.27 21.81
CA VAL A 120 4.24 19.10 21.82
C VAL A 120 5.35 19.27 22.86
N LYS A 121 5.51 18.29 23.75
CA LYS A 121 6.62 18.16 24.68
C LYS A 121 7.76 17.35 24.07
N SER A 122 7.43 16.23 23.46
CA SER A 122 8.39 15.36 22.79
C SER A 122 7.73 14.45 21.76
N VAL A 123 8.51 14.09 20.74
CA VAL A 123 8.16 13.15 19.70
C VAL A 123 9.25 12.08 19.63
N SER A 124 8.87 10.82 19.48
CA SER A 124 9.84 9.74 19.24
C SER A 124 10.62 10.00 17.96
N SER A 125 11.96 10.02 18.03
CA SER A 125 12.82 10.29 16.87
C SER A 125 12.71 9.25 15.76
N GLY A 126 12.26 8.03 16.08
CA GLY A 126 12.03 6.94 15.13
C GLY A 126 10.71 7.01 14.39
N ILE A 127 9.83 7.98 14.70
CA ILE A 127 8.50 8.07 14.09
C ILE A 127 8.59 8.61 12.66
N ARG A 128 7.79 8.08 11.75
CA ARG A 128 7.74 8.45 10.32
C ARG A 128 6.30 8.51 9.82
N ALA A 129 6.10 9.10 8.65
CA ALA A 129 4.82 9.04 7.96
C ALA A 129 4.37 7.58 7.74
N GLY A 130 3.10 7.30 8.01
CA GLY A 130 2.50 5.96 7.95
C GLY A 130 2.61 5.14 9.23
N ASP A 131 3.41 5.57 10.20
CA ASP A 131 3.47 4.89 11.49
C ASP A 131 2.21 5.10 12.32
N ARG A 132 2.01 4.20 13.26
CA ARG A 132 1.04 4.36 14.35
C ARG A 132 1.73 5.00 15.55
N ALA A 133 1.06 5.97 16.13
CA ALA A 133 1.54 6.70 17.31
C ALA A 133 0.57 6.57 18.48
N ILE A 134 1.11 6.33 19.66
CA ILE A 134 0.39 6.48 20.91
C ILE A 134 0.60 7.90 21.41
N VAL A 135 -0.50 8.61 21.68
CA VAL A 135 -0.46 9.99 22.16
C VAL A 135 -0.73 10.01 23.66
N TYR A 136 0.22 10.57 24.40
CA TYR A 136 0.08 10.81 25.85
C TYR A 136 -0.07 12.30 26.13
N LEU A 137 -0.84 12.62 27.15
CA LEU A 137 -0.95 13.93 27.71
C LEU A 137 -0.11 14.00 28.99
N SER A 138 0.86 14.93 29.02
CA SER A 138 1.69 15.22 30.20
C SER A 138 1.25 16.55 30.80
N ALA A 139 0.60 16.51 31.94
CA ALA A 139 0.17 17.69 32.67
C ALA A 139 1.28 18.21 33.61
N GLU A 140 1.35 19.50 33.83
CA GLU A 140 2.25 20.12 34.79
C GLU A 140 1.78 19.75 36.23
N GLY A 141 2.66 19.06 36.98
CA GLY A 141 2.35 18.62 38.35
C GLY A 141 1.42 17.40 38.46
N GLY A 142 1.06 16.75 37.35
CA GLY A 142 0.18 15.57 37.30
C GLY A 142 0.82 14.34 36.64
N ALA A 143 0.18 13.20 36.82
CA ALA A 143 0.58 11.97 36.12
C ALA A 143 0.26 12.08 34.61
N SER A 144 1.17 11.61 33.77
CA SER A 144 0.89 11.46 32.34
C SER A 144 -0.15 10.38 32.10
N ARG A 145 -1.05 10.61 31.16
CA ARG A 145 -2.08 9.62 30.76
C ARG A 145 -2.10 9.45 29.25
N ARG A 146 -2.53 8.30 28.79
CA ARG A 146 -2.84 8.10 27.37
C ARG A 146 -4.05 8.97 27.00
N LEU A 147 -3.95 9.68 25.87
CA LEU A 147 -5.02 10.57 25.42
C LEU A 147 -6.09 9.80 24.64
N PHE A 148 -5.67 8.98 23.67
CA PHE A 148 -6.59 8.19 22.83
C PHE A 148 -6.50 6.71 23.18
N ALA A 149 -7.63 5.99 23.18
CA ALA A 149 -7.68 4.56 23.42
C ALA A 149 -6.87 3.77 22.37
N GLU A 150 -7.02 4.15 21.09
CA GLU A 150 -6.33 3.53 19.96
C GLU A 150 -5.15 4.36 19.48
N PRO A 151 -4.10 3.74 18.90
CA PRO A 151 -3.05 4.48 18.22
C PRO A 151 -3.60 5.23 17.01
N VAL A 152 -3.04 6.41 16.76
CA VAL A 152 -3.39 7.26 15.62
C VAL A 152 -2.34 7.17 14.51
N VAL A 153 -2.74 7.43 13.28
CA VAL A 153 -1.83 7.39 12.13
C VAL A 153 -1.09 8.71 12.00
N VAL A 154 0.22 8.62 11.81
CA VAL A 154 1.09 9.75 11.49
C VAL A 154 1.04 10.00 9.99
N ALA A 155 0.43 11.10 9.58
CA ALA A 155 0.30 11.44 8.16
C ALA A 155 1.58 12.03 7.58
N ALA A 156 2.32 12.83 8.36
CA ALA A 156 3.58 13.43 7.96
C ALA A 156 4.43 13.81 9.16
N VAL A 157 5.75 13.77 8.99
CA VAL A 157 6.73 14.24 9.97
C VAL A 157 7.71 15.16 9.26
N LYS A 158 7.80 16.42 9.70
CA LYS A 158 8.53 17.46 8.97
C LYS A 158 9.60 18.13 9.81
N THR A 159 10.65 18.59 9.13
CA THR A 159 11.68 19.45 9.66
C THR A 159 11.20 20.92 9.77
N ALA A 160 11.96 21.77 10.41
CA ALA A 160 11.70 23.22 10.46
C ALA A 160 11.68 23.89 9.08
N SER A 161 12.34 23.30 8.07
CA SER A 161 12.30 23.74 6.67
C SER A 161 11.15 23.13 5.88
N ASN A 162 10.17 22.52 6.54
CA ASN A 162 9.00 21.87 5.93
C ASN A 162 9.35 20.69 4.98
N GLN A 163 10.52 20.11 5.13
CA GLN A 163 10.91 18.90 4.41
C GLN A 163 10.45 17.67 5.18
N GLU A 164 9.95 16.68 4.48
CA GLU A 164 9.54 15.42 5.09
C GLU A 164 10.76 14.62 5.52
N ILE A 165 10.70 14.06 6.73
CA ILE A 165 11.73 13.19 7.25
C ILE A 165 11.44 11.79 6.71
N ASP A 166 12.41 11.21 5.98
CA ASP A 166 12.30 9.92 5.28
C ASP A 166 11.12 9.87 4.31
N ASN A 167 11.31 10.51 3.17
CA ASN A 167 10.32 10.49 2.08
C ASN A 167 9.98 9.03 1.69
N PRO A 168 8.71 8.59 1.83
CA PRO A 168 8.29 7.22 1.49
C PRO A 168 8.52 6.85 0.02
N LYS A 169 8.78 7.84 -0.86
CA LYS A 169 9.18 7.60 -2.25
C LYS A 169 10.64 7.20 -2.43
N SER A 170 11.45 7.21 -1.38
CA SER A 170 12.81 6.68 -1.50
C SER A 170 12.73 5.15 -1.47
N SER A 171 12.93 4.54 -2.63
CA SER A 171 12.86 3.09 -2.88
C SER A 171 13.72 2.23 -1.94
N ASN A 172 14.74 2.81 -1.33
CA ASN A 172 15.65 2.10 -0.42
C ASN A 172 15.00 1.71 0.91
N LEU A 173 14.01 2.47 1.40
CA LEU A 173 13.31 2.14 2.65
C LEU A 173 12.24 1.06 2.47
N LEU A 174 11.59 1.04 1.29
CA LEU A 174 10.58 0.02 0.96
C LEU A 174 11.21 -1.36 0.75
N SER A 175 12.37 -1.43 0.09
CA SER A 175 13.08 -2.70 -0.12
C SER A 175 13.70 -3.28 1.17
N MET A 176 14.04 -2.41 2.14
CA MET A 176 14.55 -2.85 3.45
C MET A 176 13.42 -3.32 4.38
N ALA A 177 12.17 -2.87 4.17
CA ALA A 177 11.04 -3.20 5.03
C ALA A 177 10.51 -4.64 4.84
N GLU A 178 10.82 -5.29 3.73
CA GLU A 178 10.28 -6.62 3.40
C GLU A 178 10.96 -7.79 4.13
N GLY A 179 12.06 -7.57 4.84
CA GLY A 179 12.84 -8.67 5.44
C GLY A 179 13.19 -8.57 6.91
N ASP A 180 13.33 -7.37 7.51
CA ASP A 180 13.91 -7.25 8.84
C ASP A 180 13.40 -6.01 9.59
N LYS A 181 12.45 -6.23 10.50
CA LYS A 181 11.83 -5.18 11.34
C LYS A 181 12.86 -4.44 12.19
N GLU A 182 13.90 -5.14 12.68
CA GLU A 182 14.96 -4.54 13.49
C GLU A 182 15.85 -3.61 12.65
N ARG A 183 16.18 -4.03 11.43
CA ARG A 183 16.97 -3.24 10.49
C ARG A 183 16.24 -1.98 10.04
N MET A 184 14.93 -2.10 9.80
CA MET A 184 14.08 -0.95 9.49
C MET A 184 14.02 0.04 10.66
N TYR A 185 13.86 -0.42 11.89
CA TYR A 185 13.88 0.45 13.06
C TYR A 185 15.27 1.05 13.30
N ALA A 186 16.33 0.29 13.08
CA ALA A 186 17.71 0.77 13.20
C ALA A 186 18.04 1.87 12.18
N SER A 187 17.56 1.77 10.93
CA SER A 187 17.77 2.79 9.90
C SER A 187 17.10 4.14 10.24
N ARG A 188 16.08 4.13 11.09
CA ARG A 188 15.38 5.34 11.55
C ARG A 188 16.16 6.14 12.60
N ARG A 189 17.25 5.59 13.16
CA ARG A 189 18.12 6.32 14.09
C ARG A 189 18.89 7.44 13.42
N ASP A 190 19.18 7.30 12.11
CA ASP A 190 19.91 8.28 11.31
C ASP A 190 18.93 9.14 10.50
N ALA A 191 18.03 9.83 11.22
CA ALA A 191 17.09 10.75 10.58
C ALA A 191 17.85 11.88 9.88
N ASN A 192 17.39 12.25 8.67
CA ASN A 192 17.96 13.36 7.89
C ASN A 192 17.63 14.76 8.46
N GLY A 193 17.06 14.84 9.67
CA GLY A 193 16.75 16.07 10.36
C GLY A 193 16.02 15.87 11.70
N SER A 194 15.93 16.93 12.49
CA SER A 194 15.11 16.94 13.71
C SER A 194 13.64 17.15 13.38
N ILE A 195 12.78 16.44 14.11
CA ILE A 195 11.31 16.58 13.99
C ILE A 195 10.88 17.92 14.55
N ASP A 196 10.16 18.67 13.74
CA ASP A 196 9.62 19.98 14.05
C ASP A 196 8.11 20.04 14.04
N ALA A 197 7.48 19.42 13.06
CA ALA A 197 6.05 19.32 12.93
C ALA A 197 5.62 17.88 12.71
N VAL A 198 4.48 17.51 13.31
CA VAL A 198 3.83 16.20 13.17
C VAL A 198 2.40 16.44 12.74
N ASN A 199 1.98 15.76 11.67
CA ASN A 199 0.61 15.71 11.22
C ASN A 199 0.01 14.36 11.60
N LEU A 200 -1.17 14.38 12.20
CA LEU A 200 -1.89 13.18 12.63
C LEU A 200 -3.23 13.08 11.90
N ASN A 201 -3.63 11.89 11.54
CA ASN A 201 -4.98 11.60 11.09
C ASN A 201 -5.86 11.36 12.31
N LEU A 202 -6.81 12.25 12.54
CA LEU A 202 -7.67 12.27 13.70
C LEU A 202 -9.14 12.46 13.28
N THR A 203 -10.05 11.89 14.04
CA THR A 203 -11.45 12.31 13.97
C THR A 203 -11.63 13.71 14.57
N GLU A 204 -12.71 14.39 14.21
CA GLU A 204 -13.02 15.71 14.80
C GLU A 204 -13.10 15.64 16.33
N ALA A 205 -13.70 14.59 16.88
CA ALA A 205 -13.80 14.39 18.33
C ALA A 205 -12.41 14.28 18.99
N GLN A 206 -11.48 13.51 18.39
CA GLN A 206 -10.11 13.38 18.86
C GLN A 206 -9.36 14.72 18.79
N TRP A 207 -9.54 15.47 17.70
CA TRP A 207 -8.91 16.79 17.56
C TRP A 207 -9.41 17.76 18.64
N LEU A 208 -10.73 17.84 18.87
CA LEU A 208 -11.31 18.72 19.88
C LEU A 208 -10.88 18.33 21.30
N GLU A 209 -10.74 17.03 21.60
CA GLU A 209 -10.19 16.55 22.88
C GLU A 209 -8.75 16.99 23.07
N LEU A 210 -7.90 16.81 22.02
CA LEU A 210 -6.51 17.21 22.03
C LEU A 210 -6.35 18.73 22.23
N ASP A 211 -7.07 19.51 21.42
CA ASP A 211 -7.01 20.98 21.49
C ASP A 211 -7.47 21.49 22.86
N THR A 212 -8.58 20.97 23.36
CA THR A 212 -9.11 21.34 24.69
C THR A 212 -8.10 21.02 25.81
N ALA A 213 -7.37 19.92 25.69
CA ALA A 213 -6.40 19.52 26.72
C ALA A 213 -5.09 20.33 26.68
N CYS A 214 -4.72 20.92 25.50
CA CYS A 214 -3.42 21.57 25.33
C CYS A 214 -3.47 23.10 25.21
N LYS A 215 -4.62 23.68 24.80
CA LYS A 215 -4.77 25.10 24.48
C LYS A 215 -4.44 26.08 25.63
N ASP A 216 -4.53 25.62 26.88
CA ASP A 216 -4.21 26.44 28.06
C ASP A 216 -2.70 26.40 28.43
N GLY A 217 -1.91 25.60 27.69
CA GLY A 217 -0.46 25.45 27.87
C GLY A 217 -0.03 24.64 29.10
N LYS A 218 -0.98 24.21 29.97
CA LYS A 218 -0.69 23.45 31.19
C LYS A 218 -0.39 21.98 30.93
N SER A 219 -0.84 21.49 29.80
CA SER A 219 -0.58 20.12 29.37
C SER A 219 0.05 20.09 28.00
N LYS A 220 0.94 19.13 27.78
CA LYS A 220 1.64 18.94 26.50
C LYS A 220 1.60 17.49 26.07
N LEU A 221 1.69 17.27 24.78
CA LEU A 221 1.66 15.95 24.16
C LEU A 221 3.02 15.29 24.13
N ILE A 222 3.02 14.00 24.35
CA ILE A 222 4.13 13.10 24.05
C ILE A 222 3.64 12.14 22.97
N VAL A 223 4.31 12.16 21.80
CA VAL A 223 3.98 11.29 20.69
C VAL A 223 4.99 10.15 20.64
N ALA A 224 4.54 8.97 21.00
CA ALA A 224 5.36 7.77 21.09
C ALA A 224 5.14 6.87 19.87
N PHE A 225 6.22 6.26 19.38
CA PHE A 225 6.14 5.24 18.33
C PHE A 225 5.45 3.98 18.87
N ASP A 226 4.52 3.42 18.09
CA ASP A 226 3.85 2.16 18.41
C ASP A 226 4.41 1.02 17.54
N ALA A 227 4.79 -0.09 18.17
CA ALA A 227 5.33 -1.27 17.51
C ALA A 227 4.35 -1.89 16.50
N SER A 228 3.03 -1.70 16.67
CA SER A 228 2.01 -2.13 15.69
C SER A 228 2.16 -1.46 14.32
N SER A 229 3.00 -0.43 14.20
CA SER A 229 3.43 0.15 12.91
C SER A 229 4.09 -0.88 11.98
N PHE A 230 4.68 -1.95 12.55
CA PHE A 230 5.34 -3.02 11.80
C PHE A 230 4.49 -4.28 11.65
N GLU A 231 3.33 -4.32 12.26
CA GLU A 231 2.40 -5.44 12.13
C GLU A 231 1.55 -5.19 10.88
N SER A 232 1.79 -5.99 9.84
CA SER A 232 0.88 -6.10 8.71
C SER A 232 -0.44 -6.63 9.27
N GLY A 233 -1.51 -5.82 9.21
CA GLY A 233 -2.85 -6.06 9.72
C GLY A 233 -3.29 -7.49 10.03
N GLU A 234 -2.72 -8.11 11.05
CA GLU A 234 -3.41 -9.20 11.74
C GLU A 234 -4.59 -8.56 12.47
N ALA A 235 -5.74 -8.63 11.83
CA ALA A 235 -7.00 -8.32 12.47
C ALA A 235 -7.08 -9.15 13.75
N SER A 236 -7.05 -8.47 14.89
CA SER A 236 -7.44 -9.04 16.17
C SER A 236 -8.90 -9.48 16.07
N GLY A 237 -9.10 -10.71 15.57
CA GLY A 237 -10.34 -11.45 15.72
C GLY A 237 -10.29 -12.16 17.07
N SER A 238 -10.96 -11.61 18.03
CA SER A 238 -11.40 -12.31 19.25
C SER A 238 -12.84 -11.96 19.50
#